data_e17644f390b7b7d6c53fb6ea8995c9d7
#
_entry.id   e17644f390b7b7d6c53fb6ea8995c9d7
#
_cell.length_a   1.000
_cell.length_b   1.000
_cell.length_c   1.000
_cell.angle_alpha   90.00
_cell.angle_beta   90.00
_cell.angle_gamma   90.00
#
_symmetry.space_group_name_H-M   'P 1'
#
loop_
_entity.id
_entity.type
_entity.pdbx_description
1 polymer ?
#
loop_
_entity_poly.entity_id
_entity_poly.type
_entity_poly.pdbx_seq_one_letter_code
_entity_poly.pdbx_strand_id
1 'polypeptide(L)'
;MAGPQGTELSYIGKGSFSIRVKGASAGLVPIGNVSAANVRVTEDKKELLDYQSAGGGQANALRRIQTVELGMTLRDFTADNIARALFGSASVVAAATGVTESVTGYHDALTPLGKAGVTNLVVKDVTDTTTYVAGTDYDLLRSGLWVYSSGSIGDGDTLHLTYDHPAQNVVEALVNAGLEYEVFLDGLNEAQSGKAVAIRFHRLRFGPVQDWGLIADDYGEIALTGDLLKDTTITTAGLSQYMKVTYV
;
A
#
# COMPACT_ATOMS: atom_id res chain seq x y z
N MET A 1 43.86 16.15 -31.11
CA MET A 1 43.70 14.76 -30.69
C MET A 1 42.56 14.74 -29.69
N ALA A 2 41.44 14.11 -30.00
CA ALA A 2 40.42 13.84 -29.02
C ALA A 2 40.96 12.79 -28.06
N GLY A 3 40.99 13.06 -26.76
CA GLY A 3 41.33 12.09 -25.74
C GLY A 3 40.39 10.87 -25.77
N PRO A 4 40.72 9.77 -25.13
CA PRO A 4 39.85 8.61 -25.07
C PRO A 4 38.54 9.03 -24.36
N GLN A 5 37.43 9.11 -25.12
CA GLN A 5 36.12 9.32 -24.56
C GLN A 5 35.68 8.03 -23.90
N GLY A 6 35.40 8.08 -22.60
CA GLY A 6 34.77 6.96 -21.92
C GLY A 6 33.40 6.66 -22.51
N THR A 7 33.00 5.40 -22.54
CA THR A 7 31.65 5.00 -22.94
C THR A 7 30.67 5.61 -21.93
N GLU A 8 29.78 6.48 -22.38
CA GLU A 8 28.74 7.06 -21.52
C GLU A 8 27.71 5.97 -21.20
N LEU A 9 27.53 5.68 -19.93
CA LEU A 9 26.58 4.68 -19.43
C LEU A 9 25.57 5.32 -18.48
N SER A 10 24.86 6.35 -18.97
CA SER A 10 23.79 7.00 -18.24
C SER A 10 22.61 6.05 -18.01
N TYR A 11 21.86 6.28 -16.94
CA TYR A 11 20.74 5.43 -16.53
C TYR A 11 19.48 6.24 -16.29
N ILE A 12 18.42 5.86 -17.00
CA ILE A 12 17.03 6.30 -16.75
C ILE A 12 16.19 5.04 -16.64
N GLY A 13 15.86 4.65 -15.41
CA GLY A 13 15.11 3.42 -15.15
C GLY A 13 13.63 3.57 -15.40
N LYS A 14 13.05 2.61 -16.11
CA LYS A 14 11.61 2.36 -16.24
C LYS A 14 11.35 0.88 -16.02
N GLY A 15 10.13 0.50 -15.68
CA GLY A 15 9.77 -0.90 -15.54
C GLY A 15 8.61 -1.16 -14.61
N SER A 16 8.29 -2.43 -14.44
CA SER A 16 7.21 -2.91 -13.59
C SER A 16 7.76 -3.68 -12.37
N PHE A 17 7.17 -3.41 -11.22
CA PHE A 17 7.45 -4.18 -10.01
C PHE A 17 6.42 -5.29 -9.83
N SER A 18 6.90 -6.46 -9.48
CA SER A 18 6.09 -7.62 -9.10
C SER A 18 6.51 -8.14 -7.74
N ILE A 19 5.56 -8.66 -6.97
CA ILE A 19 5.74 -9.06 -5.58
C ILE A 19 5.07 -10.40 -5.30
N ARG A 20 5.63 -11.15 -4.37
CA ARG A 20 4.96 -12.29 -3.73
C ARG A 20 5.36 -12.40 -2.26
N VAL A 21 4.54 -13.04 -1.46
CA VAL A 21 4.92 -13.39 -0.08
C VAL A 21 6.09 -14.37 -0.13
N LYS A 22 7.12 -14.11 0.66
CA LYS A 22 8.33 -14.94 0.73
C LYS A 22 7.98 -16.36 1.17
N GLY A 23 8.43 -17.35 0.39
CA GLY A 23 8.16 -18.75 0.65
C GLY A 23 6.80 -19.26 0.12
N ALA A 24 5.95 -18.40 -0.42
CA ALA A 24 4.71 -18.84 -1.04
C ALA A 24 4.98 -19.56 -2.38
N SER A 25 4.25 -20.65 -2.61
CA SER A 25 4.23 -21.38 -3.88
C SER A 25 3.30 -20.69 -4.89
N ALA A 26 3.57 -19.40 -5.17
CA ALA A 26 2.76 -18.57 -6.06
C ALA A 26 3.67 -17.76 -6.99
N GLY A 27 3.12 -17.30 -8.11
CA GLY A 27 3.82 -16.39 -9.02
C GLY A 27 4.02 -15.00 -8.39
N LEU A 28 4.89 -14.20 -9.01
CA LEU A 28 5.03 -12.79 -8.70
C LEU A 28 3.81 -12.04 -9.31
N VAL A 29 3.14 -11.21 -8.52
CA VAL A 29 1.97 -10.43 -8.92
C VAL A 29 2.38 -8.97 -9.11
N PRO A 30 2.02 -8.31 -10.23
CA PRO A 30 2.30 -6.88 -10.42
C PRO A 30 1.67 -6.02 -9.31
N ILE A 31 2.40 -5.00 -8.85
CA ILE A 31 1.88 -4.05 -7.86
C ILE A 31 1.31 -2.78 -8.48
N GLY A 32 1.32 -2.69 -9.82
CA GLY A 32 0.82 -1.56 -10.57
C GLY A 32 1.87 -0.46 -10.81
N ASN A 33 1.40 0.76 -10.98
CA ASN A 33 2.23 1.91 -11.34
C ASN A 33 3.06 2.41 -10.15
N VAL A 34 4.38 2.34 -10.30
CA VAL A 34 5.36 2.84 -9.33
C VAL A 34 6.05 4.06 -9.93
N SER A 35 5.82 5.24 -9.37
CA SER A 35 6.37 6.49 -9.89
C SER A 35 7.83 6.74 -9.48
N ALA A 36 8.25 6.17 -8.35
CA ALA A 36 9.62 6.25 -7.85
C ALA A 36 9.98 5.00 -7.06
N ALA A 37 11.22 4.56 -7.19
CA ALA A 37 11.80 3.51 -6.36
C ALA A 37 13.27 3.80 -6.11
N ASN A 38 13.73 3.61 -4.87
CA ASN A 38 15.11 3.85 -4.48
C ASN A 38 15.58 2.80 -3.47
N VAL A 39 16.89 2.52 -3.50
CA VAL A 39 17.55 1.69 -2.50
C VAL A 39 18.48 2.58 -1.69
N ARG A 40 18.36 2.52 -0.37
CA ARG A 40 19.20 3.22 0.58
C ARG A 40 20.01 2.21 1.39
N VAL A 41 21.31 2.46 1.54
CA VAL A 41 22.19 1.67 2.40
C VAL A 41 22.74 2.59 3.48
N THR A 42 22.61 2.18 4.75
CA THR A 42 23.17 2.90 5.89
C THR A 42 24.28 2.09 6.51
N GLU A 43 25.41 2.75 6.79
CA GLU A 43 26.58 2.15 7.45
C GLU A 43 26.70 2.65 8.90
N ASP A 44 27.07 1.74 9.79
CA ASP A 44 27.61 2.08 11.11
C ASP A 44 29.15 2.12 11.00
N LYS A 45 29.72 3.28 11.32
CA LYS A 45 31.16 3.51 11.33
C LYS A 45 31.66 3.71 12.75
N LYS A 46 32.57 2.85 13.20
CA LYS A 46 33.29 3.01 14.46
C LYS A 46 34.73 3.40 14.17
N GLU A 47 35.19 4.48 14.78
CA GLU A 47 36.53 5.01 14.61
C GLU A 47 37.33 4.80 15.88
N LEU A 48 38.56 4.36 15.73
CA LEU A 48 39.57 4.38 16.76
C LEU A 48 40.54 5.53 16.45
N LEU A 49 40.64 6.49 17.33
CA LEU A 49 41.60 7.57 17.23
C LEU A 49 42.97 7.12 17.74
N ASP A 50 44.04 7.70 17.21
CA ASP A 50 45.39 7.55 17.75
C ASP A 50 45.55 8.43 18.98
N TYR A 51 45.71 7.81 20.12
CA TYR A 51 45.99 8.46 21.40
C TYR A 51 47.44 8.43 21.80
N GLN A 52 48.31 7.85 20.94
CA GLN A 52 49.74 7.65 21.25
C GLN A 52 50.62 8.74 20.62
N SER A 53 50.15 9.40 19.56
CA SER A 53 50.92 10.41 18.83
C SER A 53 50.43 11.82 19.17
N ALA A 54 51.35 12.77 19.29
CA ALA A 54 51.03 14.19 19.37
C ALA A 54 50.44 14.67 18.03
N GLY A 55 49.20 15.21 18.08
CA GLY A 55 48.45 15.66 16.87
C GLY A 55 47.30 14.76 16.51
N GLY A 56 47.19 13.56 17.07
CA GLY A 56 46.08 12.63 16.88
C GLY A 56 45.96 12.11 15.45
N GLY A 57 44.82 11.52 15.16
CA GLY A 57 44.46 10.98 13.83
C GLY A 57 43.61 9.75 13.97
N GLN A 58 43.06 9.26 12.87
CA GLN A 58 42.31 8.03 12.83
C GLN A 58 43.26 6.83 12.72
N ALA A 59 43.40 6.05 13.81
CA ALA A 59 44.24 4.85 13.84
C ALA A 59 43.57 3.65 13.14
N ASN A 60 42.25 3.52 13.24
CA ASN A 60 41.48 2.45 12.58
C ASN A 60 40.03 2.86 12.38
N ALA A 61 39.33 2.22 11.41
CA ALA A 61 37.90 2.39 11.22
C ALA A 61 37.26 1.03 10.87
N LEU A 62 36.19 0.71 11.57
CA LEU A 62 35.33 -0.42 11.28
C LEU A 62 34.03 0.08 10.67
N ARG A 63 33.67 -0.42 9.50
CA ARG A 63 32.41 -0.11 8.82
C ARG A 63 31.56 -1.38 8.73
N ARG A 64 30.28 -1.27 9.03
CA ARG A 64 29.30 -2.35 8.92
C ARG A 64 28.03 -1.81 8.25
N ILE A 65 27.43 -2.60 7.38
CA ILE A 65 26.09 -2.29 6.87
C ILE A 65 25.11 -2.42 8.05
N GLN A 66 24.41 -1.34 8.35
CA GLN A 66 23.40 -1.25 9.39
C GLN A 66 22.02 -1.62 8.83
N THR A 67 21.57 -0.88 7.82
CA THR A 67 20.28 -1.11 7.15
C THR A 67 20.44 -1.06 5.64
N VAL A 68 19.59 -1.82 4.95
CA VAL A 68 19.36 -1.71 3.51
C VAL A 68 17.85 -1.56 3.32
N GLU A 69 17.43 -0.46 2.75
CA GLU A 69 16.02 -0.10 2.61
C GLU A 69 15.64 0.01 1.14
N LEU A 70 14.40 -0.41 0.82
CA LEU A 70 13.74 -0.15 -0.46
C LEU A 70 12.56 0.78 -0.22
N GLY A 71 12.62 1.99 -0.80
CA GLY A 71 11.50 2.91 -0.85
C GLY A 71 10.81 2.83 -2.21
N MET A 72 9.48 2.85 -2.22
CA MET A 72 8.66 2.86 -3.43
C MET A 72 7.46 3.78 -3.25
N THR A 73 7.12 4.53 -4.32
CA THR A 73 5.90 5.34 -4.37
C THR A 73 4.92 4.73 -5.36
N LEU A 74 3.82 4.20 -4.84
CA LEU A 74 2.76 3.57 -5.61
C LEU A 74 1.71 4.61 -6.00
N ARG A 75 1.19 4.50 -7.24
CA ARG A 75 0.07 5.31 -7.74
C ARG A 75 -1.22 4.51 -7.88
N ASP A 76 -1.16 3.18 -7.77
CA ASP A 76 -2.33 2.31 -7.87
C ASP A 76 -2.84 1.89 -6.50
N PHE A 77 -4.07 2.32 -6.19
CA PHE A 77 -4.78 2.07 -4.93
C PHE A 77 -5.60 0.77 -5.01
N THR A 78 -4.92 -0.35 -5.26
CA THR A 78 -5.58 -1.66 -5.16
C THR A 78 -5.77 -2.05 -3.69
N ALA A 79 -6.78 -2.89 -3.42
CA ALA A 79 -7.02 -3.38 -2.06
C ALA A 79 -5.78 -4.05 -1.44
N ASP A 80 -5.03 -4.80 -2.25
CA ASP A 80 -3.79 -5.44 -1.83
C ASP A 80 -2.68 -4.44 -1.50
N ASN A 81 -2.55 -3.36 -2.28
CA ASN A 81 -1.56 -2.32 -2.01
C ASN A 81 -1.89 -1.55 -0.73
N ILE A 82 -3.18 -1.23 -0.53
CA ILE A 82 -3.66 -0.60 0.71
C ILE A 82 -3.43 -1.54 1.89
N ALA A 83 -3.76 -2.83 1.76
CA ALA A 83 -3.54 -3.81 2.81
C ALA A 83 -2.05 -3.94 3.18
N ARG A 84 -1.13 -3.94 2.18
CA ARG A 84 0.31 -3.95 2.44
C ARG A 84 0.77 -2.69 3.18
N ALA A 85 0.27 -1.53 2.77
CA ALA A 85 0.62 -0.24 3.36
C ALA A 85 0.13 -0.11 4.81
N LEU A 86 -1.03 -0.66 5.12
CA LEU A 86 -1.68 -0.56 6.43
C LEU A 86 -1.54 -1.82 7.30
N PHE A 87 -0.67 -2.77 6.95
CA PHE A 87 -0.58 -4.05 7.66
C PHE A 87 -1.94 -4.75 7.81
N GLY A 88 -2.75 -4.63 6.76
CA GLY A 88 -4.12 -5.09 6.73
C GLY A 88 -4.31 -6.42 6.01
N SER A 89 -5.55 -6.82 5.93
CA SER A 89 -6.02 -7.91 5.07
C SER A 89 -7.06 -7.37 4.09
N ALA A 90 -6.94 -7.76 2.82
CA ALA A 90 -7.92 -7.44 1.80
C ALA A 90 -8.87 -8.62 1.60
N SER A 91 -10.15 -8.32 1.45
CA SER A 91 -11.19 -9.29 1.13
C SER A 91 -12.18 -8.73 0.12
N VAL A 92 -12.87 -9.60 -0.59
CA VAL A 92 -13.91 -9.22 -1.56
C VAL A 92 -15.26 -9.62 -0.99
N VAL A 93 -16.17 -8.65 -0.90
CA VAL A 93 -17.59 -8.89 -0.63
C VAL A 93 -18.30 -8.95 -1.97
N ALA A 94 -18.93 -10.07 -2.27
CA ALA A 94 -19.67 -10.24 -3.53
C ALA A 94 -20.87 -9.29 -3.61
N ALA A 95 -21.28 -8.91 -4.82
CA ALA A 95 -22.51 -8.17 -5.03
C ALA A 95 -23.72 -8.96 -4.49
N ALA A 96 -24.67 -8.29 -3.88
CA ALA A 96 -25.89 -8.92 -3.39
C ALA A 96 -27.10 -8.00 -3.61
N THR A 97 -28.29 -8.62 -3.67
CA THR A 97 -29.59 -7.95 -3.81
C THR A 97 -30.49 -8.31 -2.64
N GLY A 98 -31.35 -7.35 -2.23
CA GLY A 98 -32.28 -7.58 -1.13
C GLY A 98 -31.61 -7.80 0.23
N VAL A 99 -30.43 -7.20 0.45
CA VAL A 99 -29.74 -7.27 1.75
C VAL A 99 -30.55 -6.49 2.78
N THR A 100 -30.74 -7.07 3.94
CA THR A 100 -31.44 -6.44 5.05
C THR A 100 -30.48 -5.98 6.11
N GLU A 101 -30.68 -4.76 6.64
CA GLU A 101 -29.91 -4.18 7.72
C GLU A 101 -30.84 -3.39 8.65
N SER A 102 -30.52 -3.36 9.94
CA SER A 102 -31.25 -2.55 10.90
C SER A 102 -30.29 -1.49 11.45
N VAL A 103 -30.72 -0.21 11.37
CA VAL A 103 -29.92 0.93 11.82
C VAL A 103 -30.77 1.87 12.68
N THR A 104 -30.13 2.72 13.47
CA THR A 104 -30.82 3.79 14.19
C THR A 104 -30.64 5.08 13.41
N GLY A 105 -31.75 5.69 13.00
CA GLY A 105 -31.78 6.97 12.29
C GLY A 105 -31.78 8.15 13.26
N TYR A 106 -30.93 9.14 13.03
CA TYR A 106 -30.90 10.38 13.78
C TYR A 106 -31.16 11.56 12.85
N HIS A 107 -31.95 12.54 13.35
CA HIS A 107 -32.29 13.73 12.57
C HIS A 107 -31.06 14.54 12.18
N ASP A 108 -31.03 14.99 10.93
CA ASP A 108 -29.99 15.86 10.35
C ASP A 108 -28.57 15.34 10.58
N ALA A 109 -28.42 14.02 10.62
CA ALA A 109 -27.18 13.31 10.84
C ALA A 109 -26.98 12.17 9.84
N LEU A 110 -25.71 11.83 9.57
CA LEU A 110 -25.37 10.69 8.74
C LEU A 110 -25.39 9.41 9.57
N THR A 111 -26.22 8.46 9.16
CA THR A 111 -26.19 7.07 9.66
C THR A 111 -25.41 6.21 8.65
N PRO A 112 -24.18 5.75 8.97
CA PRO A 112 -23.41 4.90 8.07
C PRO A 112 -24.11 3.56 7.82
N LEU A 113 -24.04 3.06 6.60
CA LEU A 113 -24.49 1.73 6.22
C LEU A 113 -23.33 0.74 6.21
N GLY A 114 -23.63 -0.54 6.44
CA GLY A 114 -22.64 -1.61 6.43
C GLY A 114 -22.02 -1.88 5.05
N LYS A 115 -22.58 -1.31 3.98
CA LYS A 115 -22.13 -1.44 2.60
C LYS A 115 -22.04 -0.08 1.92
N ALA A 116 -21.06 0.04 1.02
CA ALA A 116 -20.90 1.23 0.18
C ALA A 116 -21.57 1.03 -1.20
N GLY A 117 -21.94 2.15 -1.85
CA GLY A 117 -22.54 2.11 -3.19
C GLY A 117 -23.90 1.42 -3.24
N VAL A 118 -24.67 1.56 -2.17
CA VAL A 118 -26.01 1.02 -2.02
C VAL A 118 -26.96 1.59 -3.08
N THR A 119 -27.83 0.73 -3.61
CA THR A 119 -28.88 1.08 -4.56
C THR A 119 -30.20 0.41 -4.17
N ASN A 120 -31.31 0.84 -4.76
CA ASN A 120 -32.65 0.30 -4.51
C ASN A 120 -33.03 0.26 -3.01
N LEU A 121 -32.60 1.30 -2.26
CA LEU A 121 -32.86 1.37 -0.82
C LEU A 121 -34.34 1.54 -0.53
N VAL A 122 -34.87 0.68 0.30
CA VAL A 122 -36.21 0.78 0.92
C VAL A 122 -36.00 0.90 2.42
N VAL A 123 -36.59 1.93 3.01
CA VAL A 123 -36.53 2.21 4.45
C VAL A 123 -37.91 2.01 5.05
N LYS A 124 -38.00 1.23 6.11
CA LYS A 124 -39.24 0.97 6.84
C LYS A 124 -39.06 1.19 8.34
N ASP A 125 -40.17 1.32 9.01
CA ASP A 125 -40.21 1.31 10.48
C ASP A 125 -39.86 -0.10 11.04
N VAL A 126 -39.62 -0.18 12.33
CA VAL A 126 -39.23 -1.43 13.01
C VAL A 126 -40.29 -2.55 12.91
N THR A 127 -41.53 -2.19 12.58
CA THR A 127 -42.64 -3.15 12.41
C THR A 127 -42.89 -3.55 10.96
N ASP A 128 -42.13 -3.00 10.01
CA ASP A 128 -42.27 -3.17 8.55
C ASP A 128 -43.61 -2.70 7.98
N THR A 129 -44.39 -1.93 8.75
CA THR A 129 -45.73 -1.46 8.36
C THR A 129 -45.67 -0.13 7.60
N THR A 130 -44.74 0.74 7.94
CA THR A 130 -44.59 2.06 7.32
C THR A 130 -43.37 2.05 6.42
N THR A 131 -43.51 2.45 5.16
CA THR A 131 -42.40 2.67 4.24
C THR A 131 -42.17 4.16 4.10
N TYR A 132 -40.96 4.62 4.40
CA TYR A 132 -40.58 6.02 4.32
C TYR A 132 -40.20 6.41 2.89
N VAL A 133 -40.28 7.69 2.56
CA VAL A 133 -40.14 8.22 1.20
C VAL A 133 -38.81 8.97 1.06
N ALA A 134 -38.00 8.53 0.09
CA ALA A 134 -36.77 9.23 -0.27
C ALA A 134 -37.04 10.65 -0.78
N GLY A 135 -36.21 11.60 -0.40
CA GLY A 135 -36.39 13.03 -0.69
C GLY A 135 -37.40 13.77 0.22
N THR A 136 -38.09 13.03 1.09
CA THR A 136 -39.06 13.61 2.07
C THR A 136 -38.68 13.25 3.50
N ASP A 137 -38.47 11.96 3.76
CA ASP A 137 -38.12 11.45 5.08
C ASP A 137 -36.62 11.25 5.24
N TYR A 138 -35.95 10.87 4.14
CA TYR A 138 -34.53 10.60 4.11
C TYR A 138 -33.91 10.80 2.73
N ASP A 139 -32.59 10.92 2.69
CA ASP A 139 -31.78 10.80 1.48
C ASP A 139 -30.71 9.69 1.62
N LEU A 140 -30.46 8.97 0.51
CA LEU A 140 -29.35 8.03 0.39
C LEU A 140 -28.12 8.79 -0.07
N LEU A 141 -27.10 8.85 0.79
CA LEU A 141 -25.77 9.34 0.45
C LEU A 141 -24.89 8.17 -0.07
N ARG A 142 -23.65 8.46 -0.47
CA ARG A 142 -22.76 7.44 -1.07
C ARG A 142 -22.49 6.21 -0.18
N SER A 143 -22.54 6.37 1.14
CA SER A 143 -22.22 5.31 2.11
C SER A 143 -23.08 5.41 3.38
N GLY A 144 -24.21 6.07 3.34
CA GLY A 144 -25.05 6.25 4.52
C GLY A 144 -26.40 6.85 4.21
N LEU A 145 -27.23 6.86 5.22
CA LEU A 145 -28.57 7.40 5.24
C LEU A 145 -28.55 8.77 5.95
N TRP A 146 -29.19 9.77 5.37
CA TRP A 146 -29.44 11.06 5.97
C TRP A 146 -30.95 11.17 6.29
N VAL A 147 -31.30 11.34 7.55
CA VAL A 147 -32.69 11.43 7.99
C VAL A 147 -33.06 12.90 8.19
N TYR A 148 -34.18 13.34 7.61
CA TYR A 148 -34.65 14.70 7.74
C TYR A 148 -35.48 14.90 9.02
N SER A 149 -35.20 15.95 9.78
CA SER A 149 -35.99 16.35 10.94
C SER A 149 -37.41 16.80 10.60
N SER A 150 -37.65 17.15 9.33
CA SER A 150 -39.00 17.52 8.82
C SER A 150 -39.80 16.33 8.30
N GLY A 151 -39.22 15.15 8.24
CA GLY A 151 -39.85 13.92 7.76
C GLY A 151 -40.65 13.19 8.83
N SER A 152 -41.12 12.00 8.49
CA SER A 152 -41.95 11.15 9.37
C SER A 152 -41.16 10.20 10.25
N ILE A 153 -39.84 10.09 10.05
CA ILE A 153 -38.95 9.28 10.90
C ILE A 153 -38.71 10.01 12.20
N GLY A 154 -38.92 9.36 13.34
CA GLY A 154 -38.61 9.93 14.65
C GLY A 154 -37.07 9.93 14.92
N ASP A 155 -36.64 10.91 15.72
CA ASP A 155 -35.24 10.98 16.12
C ASP A 155 -34.85 9.79 17.02
N GLY A 156 -33.86 9.00 16.61
CA GLY A 156 -33.46 7.79 17.30
C GLY A 156 -34.31 6.55 16.97
N ASP A 157 -35.17 6.60 15.97
CA ASP A 157 -35.97 5.45 15.56
C ASP A 157 -35.11 4.36 14.96
N THR A 158 -35.49 3.10 15.23
CA THR A 158 -34.92 1.93 14.57
C THR A 158 -35.58 1.74 13.22
N LEU A 159 -34.75 1.67 12.18
CA LEU A 159 -35.15 1.53 10.79
C LEU A 159 -34.76 0.17 10.25
N HIS A 160 -35.65 -0.48 9.52
CA HIS A 160 -35.37 -1.66 8.73
C HIS A 160 -35.08 -1.27 7.28
N LEU A 161 -33.89 -1.60 6.81
CA LEU A 161 -33.43 -1.30 5.48
C LEU A 161 -33.40 -2.55 4.62
N THR A 162 -33.79 -2.40 3.36
CA THR A 162 -33.56 -3.41 2.33
C THR A 162 -32.92 -2.74 1.14
N TYR A 163 -31.78 -3.28 0.64
CA TYR A 163 -31.04 -2.64 -0.44
C TYR A 163 -30.21 -3.63 -1.26
N ASP A 164 -29.71 -3.17 -2.39
CA ASP A 164 -28.73 -3.88 -3.21
C ASP A 164 -27.38 -3.22 -3.09
N HIS A 165 -26.29 -3.98 -3.24
CA HIS A 165 -24.94 -3.40 -3.30
C HIS A 165 -24.07 -4.11 -4.34
N PRO A 166 -23.13 -3.40 -5.01
CA PRO A 166 -22.15 -3.97 -5.90
C PRO A 166 -21.11 -4.80 -5.13
N ALA A 167 -20.29 -5.57 -5.88
CA ALA A 167 -19.09 -6.17 -5.30
C ALA A 167 -18.16 -5.05 -4.79
N GLN A 168 -17.56 -5.25 -3.63
CA GLN A 168 -16.70 -4.26 -3.00
C GLN A 168 -15.47 -4.92 -2.37
N ASN A 169 -14.35 -4.21 -2.40
CA ASN A 169 -13.16 -4.60 -1.69
C ASN A 169 -13.19 -3.98 -0.29
N VAL A 170 -12.90 -4.80 0.71
CA VAL A 170 -12.79 -4.38 2.11
C VAL A 170 -11.37 -4.61 2.58
N VAL A 171 -10.77 -3.62 3.19
CA VAL A 171 -9.44 -3.71 3.80
C VAL A 171 -9.56 -3.45 5.30
N GLU A 172 -9.27 -4.48 6.08
CA GLU A 172 -9.13 -4.37 7.52
C GLU A 172 -7.69 -3.97 7.84
N ALA A 173 -7.49 -2.76 8.35
CA ALA A 173 -6.18 -2.21 8.64
C ALA A 173 -5.62 -2.73 9.98
N LEU A 174 -4.27 -2.83 10.08
CA LEU A 174 -3.52 -3.14 11.30
C LEU A 174 -3.86 -4.50 11.94
N VAL A 175 -4.32 -5.45 11.14
CA VAL A 175 -4.64 -6.83 11.60
C VAL A 175 -3.49 -7.81 11.38
N ASN A 176 -2.53 -7.46 10.53
CA ASN A 176 -1.36 -8.27 10.24
C ASN A 176 -0.08 -7.47 10.54
N ALA A 177 0.99 -8.17 10.87
CA ALA A 177 2.31 -7.55 11.02
C ALA A 177 3.38 -8.46 10.42
N GLY A 178 4.35 -7.85 9.75
CA GLY A 178 5.61 -8.49 9.48
C GLY A 178 5.64 -9.52 8.37
N LEU A 179 4.73 -9.46 7.40
CA LEU A 179 4.86 -10.26 6.18
C LEU A 179 6.14 -9.88 5.43
N GLU A 180 6.84 -10.90 4.97
CA GLU A 180 8.05 -10.76 4.17
C GLU A 180 7.74 -11.06 2.71
N TYR A 181 8.40 -10.34 1.83
CA TYR A 181 8.13 -10.39 0.41
C TYR A 181 9.41 -10.63 -0.39
N GLU A 182 9.26 -11.28 -1.52
CA GLU A 182 10.19 -11.23 -2.62
C GLU A 182 9.67 -10.22 -3.64
N VAL A 183 10.54 -9.30 -4.08
CA VAL A 183 10.18 -8.24 -5.04
C VAL A 183 11.09 -8.34 -6.26
N PHE A 184 10.53 -8.14 -7.44
CA PHE A 184 11.23 -8.17 -8.70
C PHE A 184 10.90 -6.93 -9.52
N LEU A 185 11.91 -6.24 -10.00
CA LEU A 185 11.81 -5.19 -11.02
C LEU A 185 12.17 -5.80 -12.37
N ASP A 186 11.20 -5.83 -13.27
CA ASP A 186 11.40 -6.05 -14.70
C ASP A 186 11.46 -4.69 -15.36
N GLY A 187 12.68 -4.25 -15.64
CA GLY A 187 12.96 -2.89 -16.03
C GLY A 187 13.79 -2.77 -17.28
N LEU A 188 13.89 -1.53 -17.73
CA LEU A 188 14.74 -1.13 -18.85
C LEU A 188 15.45 0.17 -18.54
N ASN A 189 16.58 0.39 -19.23
CA ASN A 189 17.32 1.65 -19.21
C ASN A 189 16.95 2.47 -20.47
N GLU A 190 16.12 3.49 -20.30
CA GLU A 190 15.67 4.35 -21.40
C GLU A 190 16.83 5.12 -22.03
N ALA A 191 17.83 5.54 -21.23
CA ALA A 191 19.02 6.25 -21.73
C ALA A 191 19.95 5.37 -22.57
N GLN A 192 19.77 4.03 -22.55
CA GLN A 192 20.55 3.05 -23.30
C GLN A 192 19.65 2.26 -24.27
N SER A 193 18.74 2.96 -24.97
CA SER A 193 17.85 2.37 -25.98
C SER A 193 16.98 1.21 -25.48
N GLY A 194 16.59 1.25 -24.20
CA GLY A 194 15.69 0.24 -23.64
C GLY A 194 16.36 -1.07 -23.25
N LYS A 195 17.68 -1.08 -23.04
CA LYS A 195 18.40 -2.27 -22.55
C LYS A 195 17.78 -2.78 -21.26
N ALA A 196 17.64 -4.10 -21.17
CA ALA A 196 17.01 -4.75 -20.02
C ALA A 196 17.78 -4.57 -18.73
N VAL A 197 17.05 -4.29 -17.65
CA VAL A 197 17.55 -4.21 -16.28
C VAL A 197 16.62 -5.00 -15.38
N ALA A 198 17.12 -6.03 -14.74
CA ALA A 198 16.34 -6.85 -13.81
C ALA A 198 16.95 -6.74 -12.41
N ILE A 199 16.09 -6.41 -11.43
CA ILE A 199 16.53 -6.34 -10.03
C ILE A 199 15.64 -7.25 -9.19
N ARG A 200 16.28 -8.18 -8.47
CA ARG A 200 15.60 -9.08 -7.55
C ARG A 200 15.98 -8.75 -6.12
N PHE A 201 14.97 -8.45 -5.31
CA PHE A 201 15.09 -8.25 -3.87
C PHE A 201 14.63 -9.54 -3.18
N HIS A 202 15.54 -10.19 -2.44
CA HIS A 202 15.31 -11.55 -1.97
C HIS A 202 14.38 -11.65 -0.78
N ARG A 203 14.43 -10.66 0.12
CA ARG A 203 13.64 -10.67 1.36
C ARG A 203 13.42 -9.25 1.83
N LEU A 204 12.23 -8.73 1.61
CA LEU A 204 11.80 -7.39 1.96
C LEU A 204 10.68 -7.45 3.00
N ARG A 205 10.77 -6.62 4.02
CA ARG A 205 9.71 -6.41 5.00
C ARG A 205 9.32 -4.95 4.99
N PHE A 206 8.10 -4.64 4.57
CA PHE A 206 7.59 -3.27 4.63
C PHE A 206 7.34 -2.84 6.07
N GLY A 207 7.57 -1.53 6.33
CA GLY A 207 6.99 -0.82 7.45
C GLY A 207 5.56 -0.36 7.12
N PRO A 208 4.76 0.05 8.12
CA PRO A 208 3.47 0.67 7.84
C PRO A 208 3.69 2.01 7.14
N VAL A 209 2.74 2.40 6.30
CA VAL A 209 2.75 3.75 5.71
C VAL A 209 2.71 4.79 6.84
N GLN A 210 3.58 5.78 6.76
CA GLN A 210 3.66 6.84 7.79
C GLN A 210 2.61 7.93 7.56
N ASP A 211 2.29 8.19 6.30
CA ASP A 211 1.31 9.18 5.89
C ASP A 211 0.55 8.67 4.67
N TRP A 212 -0.77 8.83 4.70
CA TRP A 212 -1.66 8.50 3.61
C TRP A 212 -2.64 9.64 3.39
N GLY A 213 -2.43 10.41 2.34
CA GLY A 213 -3.31 11.51 1.94
C GLY A 213 -4.67 10.99 1.51
N LEU A 214 -5.71 11.29 2.30
CA LEU A 214 -7.10 10.88 2.01
C LEU A 214 -7.85 11.90 1.15
N ILE A 215 -7.44 13.17 1.21
CA ILE A 215 -8.02 14.27 0.45
C ILE A 215 -6.88 15.10 -0.11
N ALA A 216 -6.84 15.28 -1.42
CA ALA A 216 -5.86 16.09 -2.13
C ALA A 216 -6.43 16.57 -3.46
N ASP A 217 -5.83 17.64 -4.02
CA ASP A 217 -6.18 18.16 -5.34
C ASP A 217 -5.44 17.42 -6.48
N ASP A 218 -4.39 16.65 -6.14
CA ASP A 218 -3.59 15.86 -7.08
C ASP A 218 -3.83 14.36 -6.88
N TYR A 219 -3.31 13.56 -7.83
CA TYR A 219 -3.38 12.10 -7.74
C TYR A 219 -2.74 11.60 -6.46
N GLY A 220 -3.46 10.77 -5.72
CA GLY A 220 -2.97 10.15 -4.51
C GLY A 220 -1.73 9.27 -4.74
N GLU A 221 -0.96 9.08 -3.66
CA GLU A 221 0.19 8.19 -3.65
C GLU A 221 0.30 7.43 -2.33
N ILE A 222 0.90 6.25 -2.39
CA ILE A 222 1.23 5.44 -1.22
C ILE A 222 2.75 5.28 -1.19
N ALA A 223 3.42 5.90 -0.23
CA ALA A 223 4.85 5.75 -0.02
C ALA A 223 5.11 4.54 0.88
N LEU A 224 5.67 3.47 0.30
CA LEU A 224 6.10 2.29 1.03
C LEU A 224 7.61 2.31 1.24
N THR A 225 8.03 2.08 2.47
CA THR A 225 9.43 1.84 2.80
C THR A 225 9.55 0.48 3.47
N GLY A 226 10.56 -0.28 3.11
CA GLY A 226 10.78 -1.60 3.70
C GLY A 226 12.26 -1.92 3.86
N ASP A 227 12.55 -2.71 4.89
CA ASP A 227 13.89 -3.22 5.17
C ASP A 227 14.18 -4.45 4.33
N LEU A 228 15.31 -4.44 3.62
CA LEU A 228 15.87 -5.61 3.00
C LEU A 228 16.62 -6.42 4.05
N LEU A 229 16.10 -7.59 4.34
CA LEU A 229 16.67 -8.52 5.29
C LEU A 229 17.59 -9.52 4.56
N LYS A 230 18.60 -10.05 5.27
CA LYS A 230 19.41 -11.13 4.72
C LYS A 230 18.57 -12.38 4.46
N ASP A 231 18.62 -12.89 3.24
CA ASP A 231 18.08 -14.20 2.91
C ASP A 231 19.15 -15.27 3.19
N THR A 232 19.05 -15.88 4.35
CA THR A 232 20.01 -16.90 4.82
C THR A 232 19.93 -18.21 4.05
N THR A 233 18.94 -18.39 3.19
CA THR A 233 18.89 -19.56 2.28
C THR A 233 19.91 -19.46 1.13
N ILE A 234 20.44 -18.26 0.86
CA ILE A 234 21.51 -18.03 -0.11
C ILE A 234 22.83 -18.23 0.59
N THR A 235 23.41 -19.42 0.43
CA THR A 235 24.66 -19.84 1.10
C THR A 235 25.87 -19.82 0.20
N THR A 236 25.68 -19.70 -1.13
CA THR A 236 26.76 -19.69 -2.11
C THR A 236 27.65 -18.46 -1.95
N ALA A 237 28.96 -18.68 -1.78
CA ALA A 237 29.90 -17.59 -1.66
C ALA A 237 29.90 -16.69 -2.90
N GLY A 238 29.99 -15.37 -2.69
CA GLY A 238 29.97 -14.36 -3.76
C GLY A 238 28.58 -13.93 -4.23
N LEU A 239 27.50 -14.55 -3.71
CA LEU A 239 26.13 -14.10 -3.97
C LEU A 239 25.64 -13.19 -2.86
N SER A 240 24.91 -12.13 -3.25
CA SER A 240 24.27 -11.23 -2.29
C SER A 240 23.05 -11.90 -1.65
N GLN A 241 22.94 -11.77 -0.33
CA GLN A 241 21.74 -12.19 0.42
C GLN A 241 20.62 -11.14 0.42
N TYR A 242 20.88 -9.92 -0.08
CA TYR A 242 19.90 -8.83 -0.09
C TYR A 242 19.21 -8.67 -1.44
N MET A 243 20.01 -8.45 -2.49
CA MET A 243 19.48 -8.21 -3.84
C MET A 243 20.48 -8.62 -4.92
N LYS A 244 19.97 -8.86 -6.13
CA LYS A 244 20.75 -9.10 -7.33
C LYS A 244 20.31 -8.14 -8.43
N VAL A 245 21.28 -7.47 -9.06
CA VAL A 245 21.06 -6.63 -10.24
C VAL A 245 21.65 -7.34 -11.46
N THR A 246 20.89 -7.40 -12.53
CA THR A 246 21.31 -7.94 -13.84
C THR A 246 20.94 -6.90 -14.90
N TYR A 247 21.88 -6.53 -15.76
CA TYR A 247 21.67 -5.58 -16.86
C TYR A 247 22.48 -5.98 -18.10
N VAL A 248 22.05 -5.46 -19.28
CA VAL A 248 22.66 -5.77 -20.59
C VAL A 248 23.38 -4.55 -21.14
#